data_de38e3400fcc3e125cdd29b4c79908a6
#
_entry.id   de38e3400fcc3e125cdd29b4c79908a6
#
_cell.length_a   1.000
_cell.length_b   1.000
_cell.length_c   1.000
_cell.angle_alpha   90.00
_cell.angle_beta   90.00
_cell.angle_gamma   90.00
#
_symmetry.space_group_name_H-M   'P 1'
#
loop_
_entity.id
_entity.type
_entity.pdbx_description
1 polymer ?
#
loop_
_entity_poly.entity_id
_entity_poly.type
_entity_poly.pdbx_seq_one_letter_code
_entity_poly.pdbx_strand_id
1 'polypeptide(L)' 'MKSAMDKLNLEIVDFTGQDYVTELPVHPINLDDFNSEDALFVDVTLEPVIKKKDSAEIISPGVVVVGRRDA' A
#
# COMPACT_ATOMS: atom_id res chain seq x y z
N MET A 1 5.38 -17.99 -17.28
CA MET A 1 4.63 -18.86 -16.34
C MET A 1 3.55 -18.08 -15.63
N LYS A 2 2.38 -18.64 -15.54
CA LYS A 2 1.27 -17.98 -14.88
C LYS A 2 1.20 -18.38 -13.42
N SER A 3 0.96 -17.38 -12.57
CA SER A 3 0.76 -17.64 -11.15
C SER A 3 -0.70 -17.95 -10.89
N ALA A 4 -0.98 -18.44 -9.67
CA ALA A 4 -2.35 -18.66 -9.28
C ALA A 4 -3.13 -17.35 -9.23
N MET A 5 -2.46 -16.24 -8.97
CA MET A 5 -3.11 -14.94 -8.92
C MET A 5 -3.68 -14.55 -10.28
N ASP A 6 -2.98 -14.88 -11.36
CA ASP A 6 -3.50 -14.58 -12.68
C ASP A 6 -4.82 -15.31 -12.95
N LYS A 7 -4.92 -16.53 -12.48
CA LYS A 7 -6.15 -17.29 -12.69
C LYS A 7 -7.32 -16.68 -11.93
N LEU A 8 -7.04 -16.00 -10.83
CA LEU A 8 -8.07 -15.39 -10.01
C LEU A 8 -8.33 -13.94 -10.39
N ASN A 9 -7.68 -13.45 -11.44
CA ASN A 9 -7.81 -12.06 -11.87
C ASN A 9 -7.47 -11.08 -10.75
N LEU A 10 -6.46 -11.41 -9.98
CA LEU A 10 -6.02 -10.54 -8.89
C LEU A 10 -4.71 -9.86 -9.28
N GLU A 11 -4.53 -8.67 -8.73
CA GLU A 11 -3.32 -7.89 -8.94
C GLU A 11 -2.72 -7.55 -7.60
N ILE A 12 -1.40 -7.70 -7.48
CA ILE A 12 -0.66 -7.35 -6.28
C ILE A 12 0.03 -6.02 -6.53
N VAL A 13 -0.20 -5.05 -5.64
CA VAL A 13 0.34 -3.70 -5.78
C VAL A 13 1.21 -3.40 -4.58
N ASP A 14 2.44 -2.95 -4.86
CA ASP A 14 3.44 -2.60 -3.84
C ASP A 14 3.68 -1.11 -3.93
N PHE A 15 3.52 -0.40 -2.82
CA PHE A 15 3.64 1.04 -2.77
C PHE A 15 4.96 1.52 -2.17
N THR A 16 5.89 0.61 -1.91
CA THR A 16 7.17 0.97 -1.28
C THR A 16 7.85 2.09 -2.08
N GLY A 17 8.25 3.14 -1.39
CA GLY A 17 8.94 4.27 -2.01
C GLY A 17 8.02 5.37 -2.49
N GLN A 18 6.72 5.15 -2.50
CA GLN A 18 5.78 6.15 -2.96
C GLN A 18 5.37 7.07 -1.81
N ASP A 19 4.95 8.28 -2.16
CA ASP A 19 4.42 9.18 -1.15
C ASP A 19 3.17 8.59 -0.55
N TYR A 20 3.07 8.69 0.77
CA TYR A 20 1.87 8.24 1.46
C TYR A 20 0.82 9.33 1.42
N VAL A 21 -0.38 8.99 0.98
CA VAL A 21 -1.55 9.86 1.08
C VAL A 21 -2.67 9.02 1.68
N THR A 22 -3.64 9.71 2.29
CA THR A 22 -4.72 9.01 2.98
C THR A 22 -5.61 8.22 2.03
N GLU A 23 -5.51 8.50 0.74
CA GLU A 23 -6.31 7.81 -0.26
C GLU A 23 -5.75 6.46 -0.66
N LEU A 24 -4.51 6.16 -0.27
CA LEU A 24 -3.91 4.88 -0.62
C LEU A 24 -4.64 3.75 0.11
N PRO A 25 -4.88 2.63 -0.58
CA PRO A 25 -5.56 1.49 0.04
C PRO A 25 -4.59 0.67 0.89
N VAL A 26 -3.94 1.32 1.84
CA VAL A 26 -2.95 0.69 2.71
C VAL A 26 -3.25 1.07 4.15
N HIS A 27 -2.77 0.24 5.06
CA HIS A 27 -2.93 0.45 6.49
C HIS A 27 -1.56 0.70 7.11
N PRO A 28 -1.22 1.96 7.40
CA PRO A 28 0.08 2.25 8.04
C PRO A 28 0.00 1.88 9.52
N ILE A 29 0.93 1.03 9.96
CA ILE A 29 0.89 0.52 11.32
C ILE A 29 1.51 1.48 12.33
N ASN A 30 2.27 2.45 11.84
CA ASN A 30 2.96 3.40 12.73
C ASN A 30 2.58 4.85 12.46
N LEU A 31 1.37 5.06 11.92
CA LEU A 31 0.95 6.42 11.55
C LEU A 31 0.87 7.34 12.76
N ASP A 32 0.56 6.79 13.93
CA ASP A 32 0.41 7.58 15.15
C ASP A 32 1.72 8.22 15.59
N ASP A 33 2.85 7.74 15.07
CA ASP A 33 4.14 8.33 15.41
C ASP A 33 4.39 9.66 14.69
N PHE A 34 3.50 10.05 13.79
CA PHE A 34 3.69 11.24 12.96
C PHE A 34 2.49 12.15 13.06
N ASN A 35 2.72 13.42 12.71
CA ASN A 35 1.64 14.40 12.64
C ASN A 35 0.99 14.35 11.26
N SER A 36 -0.28 14.77 11.19
CA SER A 36 -0.98 14.78 9.92
C SER A 36 -0.38 15.75 8.91
N GLU A 37 0.45 16.70 9.38
CA GLU A 37 1.09 17.68 8.51
C GLU A 37 2.42 17.18 7.97
N ASP A 38 2.94 16.08 8.49
CA ASP A 38 4.22 15.57 8.04
C ASP A 38 4.07 14.97 6.64
N ALA A 39 5.09 15.20 5.82
CA ALA A 39 5.16 14.55 4.52
C ALA A 39 5.69 13.13 4.75
N LEU A 40 4.85 12.15 4.45
CA LEU A 40 5.18 10.76 4.71
C LEU A 40 5.34 9.99 3.41
N PHE A 41 6.08 8.91 3.47
CA PHE A 41 6.23 8.02 2.33
C PHE A 41 6.16 6.59 2.83
N VAL A 42 5.86 5.66 1.92
CA VAL A 42 5.82 4.24 2.25
C VAL A 42 7.25 3.73 2.30
N ASP A 43 7.72 3.43 3.51
CA ASP A 43 9.09 2.97 3.70
C ASP A 43 9.20 1.49 3.37
N VAL A 44 8.30 0.68 3.93
CA VAL A 44 8.29 -0.75 3.72
C VAL A 44 6.85 -1.20 3.55
N THR A 45 6.61 -2.08 2.59
CA THR A 45 5.31 -2.73 2.43
C THR A 45 5.40 -4.11 3.07
N LEU A 46 4.74 -4.28 4.21
CA LEU A 46 4.74 -5.55 4.91
C LEU A 46 3.82 -6.55 4.22
N GLU A 47 2.67 -6.07 3.76
CA GLU A 47 1.73 -6.89 3.00
C GLU A 47 1.26 -6.06 1.82
N PRO A 48 1.32 -6.60 0.60
CA PRO A 48 0.91 -5.82 -0.56
C PRO A 48 -0.61 -5.68 -0.63
N VAL A 49 -1.04 -4.68 -1.39
CA VAL A 49 -2.46 -4.52 -1.69
C VAL A 49 -2.84 -5.57 -2.73
N ILE A 50 -3.97 -6.22 -2.52
CA ILE A 50 -4.52 -7.18 -3.49
C ILE A 50 -5.85 -6.63 -3.98
N LYS A 51 -5.95 -6.46 -5.29
CA LYS A 51 -7.16 -5.94 -5.90
C LYS A 51 -7.52 -6.77 -7.12
N LYS A 52 -8.77 -6.63 -7.58
CA LYS A 52 -9.20 -7.28 -8.80
C LYS A 52 -8.73 -6.51 -10.02
N LYS A 53 -8.25 -7.23 -11.03
CA LYS A 53 -7.84 -6.59 -12.27
C LYS A 53 -9.01 -6.03 -13.04
N ASP A 54 -10.17 -6.65 -12.94
CA ASP A 54 -11.34 -6.26 -13.71
C ASP A 54 -12.04 -5.04 -13.15
N SER A 55 -11.73 -4.69 -11.92
CA SER A 55 -12.37 -3.56 -11.27
C SER A 55 -11.39 -2.94 -10.29
N ALA A 56 -11.81 -1.83 -9.70
CA ALA A 56 -10.98 -1.17 -8.69
C ALA A 56 -11.23 -1.72 -7.29
N GLU A 57 -11.94 -2.83 -7.19
CA GLU A 57 -12.28 -3.38 -5.88
C GLU A 57 -11.03 -3.91 -5.18
N ILE A 58 -10.86 -3.51 -3.92
CA ILE A 58 -9.74 -3.96 -3.10
C ILE A 58 -10.16 -5.22 -2.35
N ILE A 59 -9.46 -6.32 -2.62
CA ILE A 59 -9.72 -7.58 -1.94
C ILE A 59 -9.10 -7.55 -0.54
N SER A 60 -7.86 -7.05 -0.46
CA SER A 60 -7.14 -6.97 0.81
C SER A 60 -6.30 -5.71 0.82
N PRO A 61 -6.48 -4.85 1.82
CA PRO A 61 -5.65 -3.65 1.91
C PRO A 61 -4.22 -4.02 2.26
N GLY A 62 -3.29 -3.18 1.85
CA GLY A 62 -1.89 -3.40 2.19
C GLY A 62 -1.60 -2.99 3.63
N VAL A 63 -0.51 -3.52 4.16
CA VAL A 63 0.01 -3.13 5.46
C VAL A 63 1.40 -2.58 5.25
N VAL A 64 1.62 -1.34 5.69
CA VAL A 64 2.87 -0.66 5.39
C VAL A 64 3.43 0.00 6.64
N VAL A 65 4.72 0.30 6.58
CA VAL A 65 5.40 1.15 7.54
C VAL A 65 5.72 2.44 6.81
N VAL A 66 5.35 3.57 7.39
CA VAL A 66 5.62 4.87 6.79
C VAL A 66 6.78 5.55 7.50
N GLY A 67 7.48 6.39 6.76
CA GLY A 67 8.54 7.19 7.31
C GLY A 67 8.30 8.66 6.96
N ARG A 68 8.95 9.55 7.72
CA ARG A 68 8.83 10.97 7.44
C ARG A 68 9.84 11.35 6.37
N ARG A 69 9.36 12.03 5.36
CA ARG A 69 10.24 12.49 4.29
C ARG A 69 10.83 13.83 4.69
N ASP A 70 12.10 13.84 4.94
CA ASP A 70 12.79 15.07 5.26
C ASP A 70 13.10 15.85 3.99
N ALA A 71 12.84 17.13 4.06
CA ALA A 71 13.10 17.99 2.92
C ALA A 71 14.60 18.12 2.67
#